data_3cca8aba83f3835cc75bd35f79e07e04
#
_entry.id   3cca8aba83f3835cc75bd35f79e07e04
#
_cell.length_a   1.000
_cell.length_b   1.000
_cell.length_c   1.000
_cell.angle_alpha   90.00
_cell.angle_beta   90.00
_cell.angle_gamma   90.00
#
_symmetry.space_group_name_H-M   'P 1'
#
loop_
_entity.id
_entity.type
_entity.pdbx_description
1 polymer ?
#
loop_
_entity_poly.entity_id
_entity_poly.type
_entity_poly.pdbx_seq_one_letter_code
_entity_poly.pdbx_strand_id
1 'polypeptide(L)'
;MDKQKKVSSKFIFFFGSFGGILFGYDIGVMTGALPFLKTDWALTNATLVGWVTSAVMFGAIFGAAIAGQLADRLGRRRMILMSSLIFAIGSILCGFSPNNGTYYLIGMRIFLGLAVGAASALVPAYMSEMAPARLRGSLSGINQTMIVSGMLISYIVDYILKDLPENMSWRLMLGLAAVPAIILFLGVLKLPESPRFLIKANRLDEARQVLSFVRKPDEVDSEVKAIQSTAQTEANNLEKTSWATLFNGKYRYLVMAGVGVAAFQQFQGANAIFYYIPLIVEKATGSAASSALMWPIVQGILLVLGSLL
;
A
#
# COMPACT_ATOMS: atom_id res chain seq x y z
N MET A 1 -0.85 21.92 26.52
CA MET A 1 0.09 21.74 25.37
C MET A 1 0.83 20.43 25.59
N ASP A 2 0.38 19.37 24.95
CA ASP A 2 1.00 18.05 25.08
C ASP A 2 2.31 18.08 24.29
N LYS A 3 3.44 17.99 25.00
CA LYS A 3 4.76 17.92 24.37
C LYS A 3 4.82 16.59 23.60
N GLN A 4 4.54 16.61 22.30
CA GLN A 4 4.80 15.44 21.47
C GLN A 4 6.26 15.03 21.67
N LYS A 5 6.47 13.80 22.18
CA LYS A 5 7.80 13.23 22.40
C LYS A 5 8.58 13.30 21.08
N LYS A 6 9.83 13.73 21.16
CA LYS A 6 10.75 13.81 20.01
C LYS A 6 10.82 12.44 19.33
N VAL A 7 10.24 12.35 18.14
CA VAL A 7 10.23 11.10 17.34
C VAL A 7 11.48 11.08 16.47
N SER A 8 12.20 9.96 16.46
CA SER A 8 13.40 9.82 15.61
C SER A 8 13.02 9.84 14.13
N SER A 9 13.80 10.55 13.30
CA SER A 9 13.62 10.58 11.84
C SER A 9 13.65 9.17 11.23
N LYS A 10 14.48 8.27 11.75
CA LYS A 10 14.52 6.87 11.30
C LYS A 10 13.18 6.16 11.53
N PHE A 11 12.54 6.40 12.70
CA PHE A 11 11.21 5.85 13.01
C PHE A 11 10.14 6.40 12.05
N ILE A 12 10.18 7.71 11.76
CA ILE A 12 9.24 8.37 10.84
C ILE A 12 9.37 7.74 9.45
N PHE A 13 10.58 7.61 8.92
CA PHE A 13 10.80 7.07 7.59
C PHE A 13 10.50 5.58 7.49
N PHE A 14 10.82 4.79 8.52
CA PHE A 14 10.49 3.38 8.56
C PHE A 14 8.97 3.13 8.56
N PHE A 15 8.26 3.67 9.55
CA PHE A 15 6.81 3.47 9.64
C PHE A 15 6.03 4.25 8.58
N GLY A 16 6.56 5.38 8.11
CA GLY A 16 6.01 6.10 6.97
C GLY A 16 6.03 5.30 5.67
N SER A 17 7.04 4.43 5.47
CA SER A 17 7.13 3.53 4.30
C SER A 17 6.51 2.16 4.53
N PHE A 18 6.21 1.79 5.78
CA PHE A 18 5.71 0.46 6.16
C PHE A 18 4.37 0.09 5.50
N GLY A 19 3.61 1.10 5.06
CA GLY A 19 2.40 0.87 4.25
C GLY A 19 2.67 0.09 2.96
N GLY A 20 3.88 0.18 2.41
CA GLY A 20 4.33 -0.65 1.29
C GLY A 20 4.29 -2.14 1.62
N ILE A 21 4.64 -2.54 2.85
CA ILE A 21 4.57 -3.95 3.29
C ILE A 21 3.14 -4.49 3.20
N LEU A 22 2.12 -3.70 3.55
CA LEU A 22 0.74 -4.15 3.44
C LEU A 22 0.35 -4.48 2.01
N PHE A 23 0.71 -3.59 1.07
CA PHE A 23 0.43 -3.79 -0.34
C PHE A 23 1.16 -5.03 -0.89
N GLY A 24 2.43 -5.18 -0.56
CA GLY A 24 3.21 -6.34 -0.96
C GLY A 24 2.71 -7.64 -0.34
N TYR A 25 2.37 -7.62 0.95
CA TYR A 25 1.85 -8.79 1.65
C TYR A 25 0.52 -9.29 1.05
N ASP A 26 -0.40 -8.36 0.69
CA ASP A 26 -1.67 -8.75 0.06
C ASP A 26 -1.46 -9.43 -1.30
N ILE A 27 -0.54 -8.93 -2.11
CA ILE A 27 -0.19 -9.59 -3.39
C ILE A 27 0.37 -10.98 -3.12
N GLY A 28 1.32 -11.09 -2.20
CA GLY A 28 2.00 -12.35 -1.93
C GLY A 28 1.09 -13.40 -1.31
N VAL A 29 0.29 -13.03 -0.31
CA VAL A 29 -0.59 -13.97 0.40
C VAL A 29 -1.62 -14.61 -0.53
N MET A 30 -2.11 -13.86 -1.52
CA MET A 30 -3.05 -14.44 -2.49
C MET A 30 -2.37 -15.45 -3.43
N THR A 31 -1.08 -15.24 -3.72
CA THR A 31 -0.27 -16.18 -4.50
C THR A 31 -0.20 -17.54 -3.81
N GLY A 32 0.03 -17.55 -2.50
CA GLY A 32 0.10 -18.79 -1.71
C GLY A 32 -1.27 -19.40 -1.42
N ALA A 33 -2.26 -18.59 -1.10
CA ALA A 33 -3.60 -19.05 -0.74
C ALA A 33 -4.41 -19.63 -1.92
N LEU A 34 -4.17 -19.14 -3.14
CA LEU A 34 -4.98 -19.47 -4.31
C LEU A 34 -5.05 -20.97 -4.64
N PRO A 35 -3.95 -21.74 -4.66
CA PRO A 35 -4.02 -23.18 -4.92
C PRO A 35 -4.92 -23.92 -3.93
N PHE A 36 -4.75 -23.66 -2.63
CA PHE A 36 -5.52 -24.29 -1.55
C PHE A 36 -6.99 -23.91 -1.62
N LEU A 37 -7.30 -22.64 -1.85
CA LEU A 37 -8.66 -22.14 -2.04
C LEU A 37 -9.36 -22.82 -3.22
N LYS A 38 -8.63 -23.01 -4.34
CA LYS A 38 -9.18 -23.70 -5.51
C LYS A 38 -9.53 -25.15 -5.22
N THR A 39 -8.70 -25.85 -4.47
CA THR A 39 -8.93 -27.23 -4.10
C THR A 39 -10.08 -27.34 -3.08
N ASP A 40 -10.05 -26.54 -2.00
CA ASP A 40 -11.07 -26.56 -0.93
C ASP A 40 -12.48 -26.26 -1.44
N TRP A 41 -12.62 -25.31 -2.38
CA TRP A 41 -13.92 -24.92 -2.94
C TRP A 41 -14.21 -25.50 -4.32
N ALA A 42 -13.38 -26.41 -4.82
CA ALA A 42 -13.46 -27.01 -6.16
C ALA A 42 -13.70 -25.96 -7.26
N LEU A 43 -13.00 -24.82 -7.19
CA LEU A 43 -13.18 -23.71 -8.12
C LEU A 43 -12.60 -24.03 -9.50
N THR A 44 -13.46 -24.50 -10.40
CA THR A 44 -13.11 -24.80 -11.80
C THR A 44 -13.34 -23.63 -12.76
N ASN A 45 -14.23 -22.70 -12.38
CA ASN A 45 -14.59 -21.54 -13.21
C ASN A 45 -13.46 -20.49 -13.18
N ALA A 46 -12.74 -20.35 -14.30
CA ALA A 46 -11.65 -19.39 -14.45
C ALA A 46 -12.07 -17.94 -14.19
N THR A 47 -13.30 -17.57 -14.54
CA THR A 47 -13.81 -16.21 -14.30
C THR A 47 -13.95 -15.92 -12.79
N LEU A 48 -14.47 -16.88 -12.00
CA LEU A 48 -14.57 -16.71 -10.55
C LEU A 48 -13.18 -16.65 -9.89
N VAL A 49 -12.25 -17.48 -10.33
CA VAL A 49 -10.85 -17.43 -9.86
C VAL A 49 -10.24 -16.06 -10.18
N GLY A 50 -10.47 -15.54 -11.39
CA GLY A 50 -10.04 -14.20 -11.79
C GLY A 50 -10.63 -13.11 -10.90
N TRP A 51 -11.92 -13.17 -10.58
CA TRP A 51 -12.56 -12.21 -9.67
C TRP A 51 -12.00 -12.30 -8.26
N VAL A 52 -11.81 -13.49 -7.71
CA VAL A 52 -11.21 -13.65 -6.37
C VAL A 52 -9.82 -13.02 -6.30
N THR A 53 -8.99 -13.19 -7.33
CA THR A 53 -7.64 -12.61 -7.35
C THR A 53 -7.63 -11.10 -7.57
N SER A 54 -8.46 -10.58 -8.48
CA SER A 54 -8.44 -9.18 -8.90
C SER A 54 -9.35 -8.26 -8.08
N ALA A 55 -10.24 -8.78 -7.23
CA ALA A 55 -11.21 -8.01 -6.46
C ALA A 55 -10.56 -6.88 -5.63
N VAL A 56 -9.38 -7.10 -5.06
CA VAL A 56 -8.63 -6.09 -4.32
C VAL A 56 -8.27 -4.91 -5.22
N MET A 57 -7.84 -5.16 -6.46
CA MET A 57 -7.48 -4.08 -7.40
C MET A 57 -8.70 -3.24 -7.75
N PHE A 58 -9.87 -3.88 -7.91
CA PHE A 58 -11.12 -3.16 -8.12
C PHE A 58 -11.45 -2.23 -6.95
N GLY A 59 -11.35 -2.71 -5.71
CA GLY A 59 -11.51 -1.87 -4.51
C GLY A 59 -10.47 -0.75 -4.43
N ALA A 60 -9.22 -1.03 -4.83
CA ALA A 60 -8.12 -0.07 -4.78
C ALA A 60 -8.33 1.15 -5.70
N ILE A 61 -9.03 1.00 -6.83
CA ILE A 61 -9.39 2.13 -7.71
C ILE A 61 -10.19 3.18 -6.90
N PHE A 62 -11.24 2.74 -6.21
CA PHE A 62 -12.08 3.63 -5.41
C PHE A 62 -11.33 4.17 -4.18
N GLY A 63 -10.56 3.30 -3.51
CA GLY A 63 -9.73 3.70 -2.37
C GLY A 63 -8.75 4.81 -2.72
N ALA A 64 -8.01 4.68 -3.81
CA ALA A 64 -7.05 5.68 -4.26
C ALA A 64 -7.73 6.98 -4.72
N ALA A 65 -8.86 6.88 -5.43
CA ALA A 65 -9.59 8.05 -5.93
C ALA A 65 -10.14 8.94 -4.79
N ILE A 66 -10.61 8.32 -3.70
CA ILE A 66 -11.20 9.04 -2.56
C ILE A 66 -10.12 9.50 -1.56
N ALA A 67 -9.03 8.76 -1.46
CA ALA A 67 -8.00 8.97 -0.43
C ALA A 67 -7.39 10.36 -0.45
N GLY A 68 -7.12 10.92 -1.63
CA GLY A 68 -6.52 12.25 -1.77
C GLY A 68 -7.41 13.34 -1.15
N GLN A 69 -8.69 13.37 -1.53
CA GLN A 69 -9.64 14.37 -1.04
C GLN A 69 -9.89 14.22 0.47
N LEU A 70 -10.01 12.99 0.96
CA LEU A 70 -10.17 12.74 2.39
C LEU A 70 -8.91 13.13 3.18
N ALA A 71 -7.73 12.85 2.66
CA ALA A 71 -6.47 13.20 3.32
C ALA A 71 -6.26 14.72 3.40
N ASP A 72 -6.77 15.48 2.43
CA ASP A 72 -6.72 16.94 2.48
C ASP A 72 -7.64 17.52 3.57
N ARG A 73 -8.70 16.80 3.96
CA ARG A 73 -9.64 17.21 5.02
C ARG A 73 -9.27 16.66 6.39
N LEU A 74 -8.91 15.39 6.48
CA LEU A 74 -8.71 14.68 7.74
C LEU A 74 -7.25 14.61 8.19
N GLY A 75 -6.31 14.83 7.27
CA GLY A 75 -4.87 14.67 7.48
C GLY A 75 -4.35 13.32 6.99
N ARG A 76 -3.07 13.30 6.63
CA ARG A 76 -2.41 12.11 6.07
C ARG A 76 -2.29 10.99 7.10
N ARG A 77 -1.86 11.32 8.31
CA ARG A 77 -1.71 10.36 9.41
C ARG A 77 -3.02 9.64 9.74
N ARG A 78 -4.12 10.39 9.89
CA ARG A 78 -5.43 9.81 10.22
C ARG A 78 -5.90 8.87 9.11
N MET A 79 -5.70 9.24 7.87
CA MET A 79 -6.08 8.41 6.74
C MET A 79 -5.27 7.11 6.66
N ILE A 80 -3.96 7.15 6.95
CA ILE A 80 -3.13 5.92 7.03
C ILE A 80 -3.60 5.03 8.18
N LEU A 81 -3.98 5.60 9.34
CA LEU A 81 -4.56 4.84 10.45
C LEU A 81 -5.87 4.16 10.05
N MET A 82 -6.77 4.87 9.39
CA MET A 82 -8.04 4.30 8.90
C MET A 82 -7.78 3.19 7.88
N SER A 83 -6.87 3.39 6.95
CA SER A 83 -6.50 2.37 5.97
C SER A 83 -5.93 1.12 6.64
N SER A 84 -5.03 1.26 7.61
CA SER A 84 -4.47 0.10 8.32
C SER A 84 -5.53 -0.66 9.12
N LEU A 85 -6.49 0.04 9.72
CA LEU A 85 -7.61 -0.58 10.44
C LEU A 85 -8.55 -1.33 9.49
N ILE A 86 -8.95 -0.69 8.39
CA ILE A 86 -9.80 -1.32 7.35
C ILE A 86 -9.10 -2.55 6.77
N PHE A 87 -7.79 -2.47 6.52
CA PHE A 87 -7.01 -3.59 6.04
C PHE A 87 -7.00 -4.76 7.04
N ALA A 88 -6.75 -4.48 8.34
CA ALA A 88 -6.73 -5.50 9.38
C ALA A 88 -8.10 -6.20 9.49
N ILE A 89 -9.20 -5.43 9.54
CA ILE A 89 -10.55 -5.96 9.60
C ILE A 89 -10.86 -6.77 8.33
N GLY A 90 -10.57 -6.23 7.15
CA GLY A 90 -10.78 -6.90 5.87
C GLY A 90 -10.03 -8.23 5.76
N SER A 91 -8.77 -8.27 6.21
CA SER A 91 -7.95 -9.50 6.23
C SER A 91 -8.55 -10.56 7.15
N ILE A 92 -8.96 -10.18 8.35
CA ILE A 92 -9.64 -11.08 9.30
C ILE A 92 -10.94 -11.62 8.68
N LEU A 93 -11.77 -10.75 8.09
CA LEU A 93 -13.01 -11.15 7.45
C LEU A 93 -12.78 -12.07 6.23
N CYS A 94 -11.70 -11.87 5.46
CA CYS A 94 -11.30 -12.80 4.41
C CYS A 94 -10.95 -14.18 4.99
N GLY A 95 -10.23 -14.25 6.10
CA GLY A 95 -9.89 -15.51 6.78
C GLY A 95 -11.13 -16.25 7.34
N PHE A 96 -12.15 -15.51 7.77
CA PHE A 96 -13.42 -16.06 8.26
C PHE A 96 -14.47 -16.28 7.17
N SER A 97 -14.08 -16.35 5.90
CA SER A 97 -15.01 -16.62 4.82
C SER A 97 -15.76 -17.95 5.03
N PRO A 98 -17.09 -18.00 4.86
CA PRO A 98 -17.85 -19.23 4.97
C PRO A 98 -17.45 -20.24 3.88
N ASN A 99 -17.72 -21.53 4.10
CA ASN A 99 -17.47 -22.56 3.10
C ASN A 99 -18.24 -22.26 1.81
N ASN A 100 -17.58 -22.38 0.67
CA ASN A 100 -18.12 -22.03 -0.65
C ASN A 100 -18.62 -20.57 -0.78
N GLY A 101 -18.14 -19.67 0.09
CA GLY A 101 -18.51 -18.27 0.11
C GLY A 101 -17.73 -17.40 -0.89
N THR A 102 -17.59 -17.82 -2.15
CA THR A 102 -16.78 -17.11 -3.16
C THR A 102 -17.19 -15.65 -3.31
N TYR A 103 -18.49 -15.36 -3.39
CA TYR A 103 -18.98 -13.98 -3.50
C TYR A 103 -18.73 -13.16 -2.22
N TYR A 104 -18.81 -13.79 -1.05
CA TYR A 104 -18.44 -13.16 0.21
C TYR A 104 -16.95 -12.77 0.20
N LEU A 105 -16.07 -13.70 -0.18
CA LEU A 105 -14.63 -13.44 -0.26
C LEU A 105 -14.34 -12.33 -1.27
N ILE A 106 -14.96 -12.31 -2.44
CA ILE A 106 -14.83 -11.22 -3.42
C ILE A 106 -15.24 -9.90 -2.79
N GLY A 107 -16.38 -9.83 -2.09
CA GLY A 107 -16.84 -8.63 -1.41
C GLY A 107 -15.86 -8.14 -0.35
N MET A 108 -15.33 -9.04 0.49
CA MET A 108 -14.35 -8.68 1.51
C MET A 108 -13.00 -8.26 0.91
N ARG A 109 -12.59 -8.84 -0.21
CA ARG A 109 -11.39 -8.40 -0.94
C ARG A 109 -11.57 -7.03 -1.59
N ILE A 110 -12.76 -6.69 -2.09
CA ILE A 110 -13.06 -5.31 -2.55
C ILE A 110 -12.96 -4.33 -1.37
N PHE A 111 -13.56 -4.69 -0.22
CA PHE A 111 -13.48 -3.87 1.00
C PHE A 111 -12.03 -3.65 1.45
N LEU A 112 -11.22 -4.73 1.49
CA LEU A 112 -9.78 -4.65 1.77
C LEU A 112 -9.06 -3.78 0.73
N GLY A 113 -9.46 -3.89 -0.53
CA GLY A 113 -8.92 -3.09 -1.62
C GLY A 113 -9.06 -1.59 -1.43
N LEU A 114 -10.14 -1.11 -0.79
CA LEU A 114 -10.29 0.31 -0.44
C LEU A 114 -9.10 0.79 0.42
N ALA A 115 -8.69 -0.02 1.39
CA ALA A 115 -7.55 0.30 2.26
C ALA A 115 -6.22 0.25 1.49
N VAL A 116 -6.03 -0.76 0.64
CA VAL A 116 -4.84 -0.92 -0.20
C VAL A 116 -4.67 0.28 -1.13
N GLY A 117 -5.75 0.67 -1.82
CA GLY A 117 -5.72 1.82 -2.72
C GLY A 117 -5.45 3.15 -2.00
N ALA A 118 -6.10 3.35 -0.85
CA ALA A 118 -5.83 4.54 -0.02
C ALA A 118 -4.38 4.57 0.47
N ALA A 119 -3.85 3.47 1.00
CA ALA A 119 -2.47 3.39 1.49
C ALA A 119 -1.45 3.60 0.35
N SER A 120 -1.68 3.01 -0.83
CA SER A 120 -0.78 3.16 -1.99
C SER A 120 -0.65 4.60 -2.49
N ALA A 121 -1.70 5.40 -2.37
CA ALA A 121 -1.67 6.83 -2.71
C ALA A 121 -1.07 7.69 -1.57
N LEU A 122 -1.42 7.39 -0.32
CA LEU A 122 -1.11 8.24 0.84
C LEU A 122 0.30 8.03 1.40
N VAL A 123 0.82 6.80 1.38
CA VAL A 123 2.13 6.49 1.95
C VAL A 123 3.26 7.21 1.20
N PRO A 124 3.35 7.15 -0.14
CA PRO A 124 4.34 7.94 -0.88
C PRO A 124 4.14 9.45 -0.72
N ALA A 125 2.89 9.93 -0.68
CA ALA A 125 2.57 11.34 -0.47
C ALA A 125 3.06 11.82 0.91
N TYR A 126 2.73 11.09 1.99
CA TYR A 126 3.20 11.39 3.34
C TYR A 126 4.73 11.41 3.41
N MET A 127 5.38 10.40 2.81
CA MET A 127 6.84 10.33 2.78
C MET A 127 7.48 11.50 2.04
N SER A 128 6.92 11.90 0.91
CA SER A 128 7.42 13.06 0.13
C SER A 128 7.24 14.39 0.87
N GLU A 129 6.18 14.52 1.68
CA GLU A 129 5.93 15.70 2.52
C GLU A 129 6.84 15.77 3.75
N MET A 130 7.22 14.60 4.32
CA MET A 130 8.14 14.50 5.46
C MET A 130 9.60 14.58 5.04
N ALA A 131 9.94 14.12 3.84
CA ALA A 131 11.31 13.99 3.37
C ALA A 131 11.96 15.34 3.03
N PRO A 132 13.24 15.58 3.40
CA PRO A 132 14.04 16.63 2.82
C PRO A 132 14.16 16.44 1.29
N ALA A 133 14.22 17.55 0.54
CA ALA A 133 14.29 17.51 -0.91
C ALA A 133 15.38 16.57 -1.45
N ARG A 134 16.55 16.57 -0.80
CA ARG A 134 17.73 15.73 -1.13
C ARG A 134 17.49 14.22 -0.95
N LEU A 135 16.52 13.80 -0.11
CA LEU A 135 16.27 12.40 0.22
C LEU A 135 14.99 11.84 -0.42
N ARG A 136 14.20 12.66 -1.13
CA ARG A 136 12.90 12.21 -1.70
C ARG A 136 13.05 11.03 -2.65
N GLY A 137 14.05 11.02 -3.51
CA GLY A 137 14.30 9.91 -4.43
C GLY A 137 14.65 8.61 -3.68
N SER A 138 15.57 8.68 -2.72
CA SER A 138 15.98 7.54 -1.90
C SER A 138 14.81 6.97 -1.09
N LEU A 139 13.96 7.83 -0.52
CA LEU A 139 12.80 7.39 0.26
C LEU A 139 11.69 6.77 -0.60
N SER A 140 11.59 7.15 -1.87
CA SER A 140 10.73 6.45 -2.83
C SER A 140 11.23 5.02 -3.09
N GLY A 141 12.54 4.82 -3.19
CA GLY A 141 13.17 3.50 -3.27
C GLY A 141 12.86 2.64 -2.04
N ILE A 142 12.92 3.21 -0.83
CA ILE A 142 12.58 2.49 0.41
C ILE A 142 11.14 1.97 0.36
N ASN A 143 10.18 2.75 -0.15
CA ASN A 143 8.80 2.29 -0.28
C ASN A 143 8.70 1.06 -1.21
N GLN A 144 9.40 1.05 -2.33
CA GLN A 144 9.44 -0.10 -3.23
C GLN A 144 10.07 -1.33 -2.55
N THR A 145 11.18 -1.15 -1.83
CA THR A 145 11.81 -2.23 -1.05
C THR A 145 10.86 -2.78 0.00
N MET A 146 10.06 -1.93 0.67
CA MET A 146 9.03 -2.38 1.62
C MET A 146 7.94 -3.21 0.94
N ILE A 147 7.51 -2.86 -0.28
CA ILE A 147 6.52 -3.65 -1.04
C ILE A 147 7.06 -5.05 -1.32
N VAL A 148 8.24 -5.16 -1.92
CA VAL A 148 8.81 -6.49 -2.27
C VAL A 148 9.20 -7.30 -1.02
N SER A 149 9.58 -6.63 0.08
CA SER A 149 9.80 -7.29 1.38
C SER A 149 8.49 -7.84 1.96
N GLY A 150 7.38 -7.11 1.81
CA GLY A 150 6.05 -7.57 2.19
C GLY A 150 5.63 -8.83 1.43
N MET A 151 5.89 -8.86 0.11
CA MET A 151 5.67 -10.05 -0.72
C MET A 151 6.50 -11.24 -0.23
N LEU A 152 7.80 -11.04 0.02
CA LEU A 152 8.67 -12.12 0.51
C LEU A 152 8.21 -12.65 1.88
N ILE A 153 7.84 -11.76 2.80
CA ILE A 153 7.33 -12.15 4.13
C ILE A 153 6.07 -13.01 3.98
N SER A 154 5.12 -12.61 3.10
CA SER A 154 3.91 -13.40 2.88
C SER A 154 4.21 -14.76 2.27
N TYR A 155 5.11 -14.86 1.29
CA TYR A 155 5.52 -16.13 0.70
C TYR A 155 6.12 -17.10 1.73
N ILE A 156 6.91 -16.59 2.67
CA ILE A 156 7.47 -17.39 3.77
C ILE A 156 6.35 -17.88 4.70
N VAL A 157 5.40 -17.00 5.06
CA VAL A 157 4.25 -17.37 5.89
C VAL A 157 3.39 -18.42 5.21
N ASP A 158 3.09 -18.24 3.93
CA ASP A 158 2.33 -19.19 3.11
C ASP A 158 3.02 -20.56 3.06
N TYR A 159 4.34 -20.56 2.89
CA TYR A 159 5.13 -21.79 2.88
C TYR A 159 5.10 -22.52 4.25
N ILE A 160 5.13 -21.79 5.35
CA ILE A 160 5.04 -22.37 6.70
C ILE A 160 3.64 -22.98 6.93
N LEU A 161 2.59 -22.38 6.39
CA LEU A 161 1.21 -22.81 6.58
C LEU A 161 0.73 -23.87 5.58
N LYS A 162 1.55 -24.24 4.60
CA LYS A 162 1.18 -25.13 3.49
C LYS A 162 0.78 -26.55 3.89
N ASP A 163 1.31 -27.03 5.01
CA ASP A 163 1.10 -28.41 5.48
C ASP A 163 -0.12 -28.54 6.41
N LEU A 164 -0.85 -27.44 6.63
CA LEU A 164 -2.13 -27.45 7.33
C LEU A 164 -3.26 -27.99 6.42
N PRO A 165 -4.39 -28.47 7.00
CA PRO A 165 -5.56 -28.82 6.19
C PRO A 165 -5.95 -27.68 5.22
N GLU A 166 -6.29 -28.01 3.98
CA GLU A 166 -6.54 -27.04 2.91
C GLU A 166 -7.53 -25.96 3.30
N ASN A 167 -8.63 -26.34 3.95
CA ASN A 167 -9.66 -25.42 4.42
C ASN A 167 -9.17 -24.44 5.50
N MET A 168 -8.10 -24.76 6.22
CA MET A 168 -7.53 -23.93 7.27
C MET A 168 -6.34 -23.13 6.77
N SER A 169 -5.54 -23.72 5.89
CA SER A 169 -4.30 -23.14 5.35
C SER A 169 -4.55 -21.76 4.72
N TRP A 170 -5.37 -21.68 3.69
CA TRP A 170 -5.63 -20.41 2.99
C TRP A 170 -6.36 -19.37 3.87
N ARG A 171 -7.19 -19.81 4.82
CA ARG A 171 -7.86 -18.90 5.76
C ARG A 171 -6.87 -18.23 6.69
N LEU A 172 -5.93 -18.99 7.24
CA LEU A 172 -4.88 -18.45 8.10
C LEU A 172 -3.91 -17.58 7.30
N MET A 173 -3.54 -17.96 6.07
CA MET A 173 -2.73 -17.12 5.18
C MET A 173 -3.38 -15.73 5.04
N LEU A 174 -4.65 -15.66 4.60
CA LEU A 174 -5.36 -14.39 4.41
C LEU A 174 -5.57 -13.63 5.73
N GLY A 175 -5.93 -14.33 6.81
CA GLY A 175 -6.19 -13.70 8.11
C GLY A 175 -4.94 -13.11 8.75
N LEU A 176 -3.78 -13.76 8.61
CA LEU A 176 -2.51 -13.28 9.16
C LEU A 176 -2.00 -11.99 8.48
N ALA A 177 -2.53 -11.62 7.33
CA ALA A 177 -2.29 -10.30 6.75
C ALA A 177 -2.72 -9.15 7.68
N ALA A 178 -3.57 -9.40 8.66
CA ALA A 178 -3.91 -8.45 9.71
C ALA A 178 -2.70 -8.08 10.60
N VAL A 179 -1.72 -8.98 10.77
CA VAL A 179 -0.57 -8.73 11.65
C VAL A 179 0.27 -7.54 11.21
N PRO A 180 0.79 -7.46 9.97
CA PRO A 180 1.50 -6.27 9.51
C PRO A 180 0.62 -5.01 9.53
N ALA A 181 -0.70 -5.13 9.33
CA ALA A 181 -1.61 -4.00 9.42
C ALA A 181 -1.72 -3.45 10.85
N ILE A 182 -1.79 -4.32 11.85
CA ILE A 182 -1.80 -3.93 13.27
C ILE A 182 -0.45 -3.29 13.65
N ILE A 183 0.67 -3.83 13.17
CA ILE A 183 2.00 -3.24 13.39
C ILE A 183 2.06 -1.83 12.79
N LEU A 184 1.58 -1.64 11.56
CA LEU A 184 1.48 -0.32 10.94
C LEU A 184 0.59 0.62 11.77
N PHE A 185 -0.60 0.16 12.17
CA PHE A 185 -1.53 0.96 12.97
C PHE A 185 -0.86 1.47 14.24
N LEU A 186 -0.22 0.58 15.01
CA LEU A 186 0.49 0.94 16.25
C LEU A 186 1.67 1.89 16.00
N GLY A 187 2.41 1.69 14.91
CA GLY A 187 3.50 2.58 14.51
C GLY A 187 3.03 3.97 14.13
N VAL A 188 1.97 4.06 13.33
CA VAL A 188 1.40 5.33 12.86
C VAL A 188 0.74 6.12 13.98
N LEU A 189 0.29 5.47 15.07
CA LEU A 189 -0.19 6.18 16.28
C LEU A 189 0.88 7.11 16.87
N LYS A 190 2.16 6.79 16.68
CA LYS A 190 3.29 7.60 17.17
C LYS A 190 3.86 8.56 16.12
N LEU A 191 3.43 8.45 14.87
CA LEU A 191 3.88 9.35 13.81
C LEU A 191 3.27 10.74 13.97
N PRO A 192 3.99 11.80 13.62
CA PRO A 192 3.43 13.15 13.52
C PRO A 192 2.54 13.29 12.28
N GLU A 193 1.71 14.32 12.25
CA GLU A 193 0.97 14.68 11.04
C GLU A 193 1.91 15.36 10.03
N SER A 194 1.51 15.39 8.75
CA SER A 194 2.28 16.05 7.70
C SER A 194 2.44 17.56 7.96
N PRO A 195 3.67 18.13 7.84
CA PRO A 195 3.88 19.56 8.00
C PRO A 195 3.09 20.38 6.96
N ARG A 196 2.92 19.86 5.74
CA ARG A 196 2.13 20.51 4.69
C ARG A 196 0.65 20.59 5.07
N PHE A 197 0.09 19.54 5.62
CA PHE A 197 -1.28 19.53 6.14
C PHE A 197 -1.43 20.51 7.32
N LEU A 198 -0.49 20.49 8.27
CA LEU A 198 -0.53 21.37 9.45
C LEU A 198 -0.50 22.87 9.06
N ILE A 199 0.32 23.22 8.07
CA ILE A 199 0.38 24.61 7.55
C ILE A 199 -0.92 24.98 6.86
N LYS A 200 -1.50 24.13 6.02
CA LYS A 200 -2.82 24.37 5.40
C LYS A 200 -3.94 24.51 6.45
N ALA A 201 -3.82 23.80 7.57
CA ALA A 201 -4.75 23.89 8.71
C ALA A 201 -4.45 25.05 9.68
N ASN A 202 -3.52 25.97 9.34
CA ASN A 202 -3.07 27.11 10.15
C ASN A 202 -2.47 26.73 11.52
N ARG A 203 -1.89 25.52 11.65
CA ARG A 203 -1.24 24.99 12.88
C ARG A 203 0.27 25.11 12.76
N LEU A 204 0.78 26.36 12.69
CA LEU A 204 2.15 26.66 12.34
C LEU A 204 3.17 26.17 13.38
N ASP A 205 2.86 26.25 14.67
CA ASP A 205 3.78 25.82 15.73
C ASP A 205 4.02 24.32 15.71
N GLU A 206 2.96 23.55 15.44
CA GLU A 206 3.07 22.11 15.28
C GLU A 206 3.85 21.73 14.00
N ALA A 207 3.64 22.47 12.92
CA ALA A 207 4.40 22.27 11.68
C ALA A 207 5.89 22.50 11.89
N ARG A 208 6.29 23.58 12.62
CA ARG A 208 7.68 23.84 13.01
C ARG A 208 8.25 22.71 13.85
N GLN A 209 7.49 22.22 14.83
CA GLN A 209 7.92 21.10 15.67
C GLN A 209 8.15 19.84 14.85
N VAL A 210 7.24 19.49 13.93
CA VAL A 210 7.40 18.31 13.06
C VAL A 210 8.58 18.45 12.13
N LEU A 211 8.77 19.62 11.51
CA LEU A 211 9.93 19.88 10.66
C LEU A 211 11.24 19.76 11.43
N SER A 212 11.29 20.17 12.71
CA SER A 212 12.49 20.03 13.54
C SER A 212 12.90 18.58 13.81
N PHE A 213 12.03 17.58 13.58
CA PHE A 213 12.40 16.16 13.69
C PHE A 213 13.18 15.64 12.49
N VAL A 214 13.02 16.29 11.32
CA VAL A 214 13.53 15.79 10.04
C VAL A 214 14.37 16.81 9.28
N ARG A 215 14.53 18.03 9.80
CA ARG A 215 15.32 19.14 9.24
C ARG A 215 16.34 19.66 10.22
N LYS A 216 17.33 20.39 9.71
CA LYS A 216 18.23 21.16 10.54
C LYS A 216 17.51 22.41 11.09
N PRO A 217 17.91 22.89 12.29
CA PRO A 217 17.24 24.04 12.91
C PRO A 217 17.21 25.32 12.04
N ASP A 218 18.25 25.54 11.26
CA ASP A 218 18.42 26.68 10.34
C ASP A 218 17.52 26.61 9.09
N GLU A 219 17.07 25.41 8.73
CA GLU A 219 16.22 25.17 7.56
C GLU A 219 14.71 25.27 7.86
N VAL A 220 14.30 25.15 9.16
CA VAL A 220 12.88 25.02 9.55
C VAL A 220 12.03 26.21 9.14
N ASP A 221 12.46 27.44 9.49
CA ASP A 221 11.66 28.64 9.24
C ASP A 221 11.59 28.99 7.74
N SER A 222 12.66 28.75 7.01
CA SER A 222 12.69 28.94 5.55
C SER A 222 11.74 27.98 4.85
N GLU A 223 11.69 26.72 5.29
CA GLU A 223 10.78 25.70 4.71
C GLU A 223 9.32 25.97 5.06
N VAL A 224 9.01 26.39 6.29
CA VAL A 224 7.66 26.83 6.67
C VAL A 224 7.18 27.95 5.74
N LYS A 225 7.98 28.99 5.52
CA LYS A 225 7.65 30.08 4.61
C LYS A 225 7.45 29.60 3.17
N ALA A 226 8.31 28.70 2.68
CA ALA A 226 8.18 28.14 1.33
C ALA A 226 6.90 27.33 1.17
N ILE A 227 6.51 26.50 2.15
CA ILE A 227 5.25 25.74 2.10
C ILE A 227 4.05 26.69 2.19
N GLN A 228 4.10 27.74 3.03
CA GLN A 228 3.04 28.74 3.14
C GLN A 228 2.82 29.50 1.82
N SER A 229 3.90 29.97 1.18
CA SER A 229 3.81 30.67 -0.11
C SER A 229 3.20 29.77 -1.19
N THR A 230 3.60 28.50 -1.23
CA THR A 230 3.03 27.52 -2.15
C THR A 230 1.55 27.28 -1.87
N ALA A 231 1.15 27.13 -0.60
CA ALA A 231 -0.25 26.91 -0.21
C ALA A 231 -1.13 28.12 -0.55
N GLN A 232 -0.62 29.34 -0.38
CA GLN A 232 -1.33 30.57 -0.77
C GLN A 232 -1.51 30.67 -2.30
N THR A 233 -0.46 30.35 -3.05
CA THR A 233 -0.52 30.32 -4.52
C THR A 233 -1.51 29.27 -5.03
N GLU A 234 -1.50 28.09 -4.40
CA GLU A 234 -2.48 27.03 -4.70
C GLU A 234 -3.91 27.52 -4.41
N ALA A 235 -4.16 28.10 -3.24
CA ALA A 235 -5.49 28.62 -2.86
C ALA A 235 -6.01 29.67 -3.86
N ASN A 236 -5.17 30.61 -4.28
CA ASN A 236 -5.53 31.62 -5.26
C ASN A 236 -5.81 31.06 -6.67
N ASN A 237 -5.23 29.91 -6.98
CA ASN A 237 -5.39 29.25 -8.29
C ASN A 237 -6.54 28.24 -8.30
N LEU A 238 -6.95 27.69 -7.15
CA LEU A 238 -8.04 26.71 -7.04
C LEU A 238 -9.38 27.23 -7.52
N GLU A 239 -9.64 28.54 -7.36
CA GLU A 239 -10.88 29.17 -7.88
C GLU A 239 -10.97 29.14 -9.41
N LYS A 240 -9.86 28.88 -10.12
CA LYS A 240 -9.77 28.90 -11.59
C LYS A 240 -9.51 27.53 -12.22
N THR A 241 -9.29 26.47 -11.42
CA THR A 241 -8.83 25.18 -11.94
C THR A 241 -9.94 24.14 -11.92
N SER A 242 -10.52 23.84 -13.08
CA SER A 242 -11.45 22.73 -13.28
C SER A 242 -10.68 21.44 -13.65
N TRP A 243 -11.28 20.27 -13.44
CA TRP A 243 -10.77 19.00 -13.98
C TRP A 243 -10.48 19.07 -15.48
N ALA A 244 -11.28 19.84 -16.22
CA ALA A 244 -11.05 20.08 -17.65
C ALA A 244 -9.70 20.75 -17.93
N THR A 245 -9.14 21.52 -17.01
CA THR A 245 -7.83 22.18 -17.18
C THR A 245 -6.67 21.19 -17.20
N LEU A 246 -6.81 20.02 -16.54
CA LEU A 246 -5.80 18.95 -16.58
C LEU A 246 -5.69 18.32 -17.98
N PHE A 247 -6.81 18.25 -18.71
CA PHE A 247 -6.86 17.64 -20.04
C PHE A 247 -6.70 18.67 -21.19
N ASN A 248 -6.71 19.97 -20.86
CA ASN A 248 -6.54 21.04 -21.84
C ASN A 248 -5.21 21.79 -21.64
N GLY A 249 -4.59 22.21 -22.72
CA GLY A 249 -3.43 23.12 -22.74
C GLY A 249 -2.12 22.50 -22.21
N LYS A 250 -1.40 23.25 -21.38
CA LYS A 250 -0.02 22.97 -20.93
C LYS A 250 0.13 21.66 -20.12
N TYR A 251 -0.88 21.27 -19.38
CA TYR A 251 -0.81 20.10 -18.49
C TYR A 251 -1.13 18.77 -19.18
N ARG A 252 -1.77 18.79 -20.35
CA ARG A 252 -2.18 17.59 -21.08
C ARG A 252 -1.04 16.59 -21.31
N TYR A 253 0.12 17.08 -21.74
CA TYR A 253 1.27 16.23 -22.03
C TYR A 253 1.85 15.58 -20.76
N LEU A 254 1.89 16.31 -19.63
CA LEU A 254 2.34 15.77 -18.34
C LEU A 254 1.37 14.70 -17.81
N VAL A 255 0.06 14.95 -17.94
CA VAL A 255 -0.97 13.97 -17.55
C VAL A 255 -0.88 12.73 -18.43
N MET A 256 -0.76 12.89 -19.75
CA MET A 256 -0.61 11.77 -20.68
C MET A 256 0.67 10.96 -20.42
N ALA A 257 1.79 11.61 -20.11
CA ALA A 257 3.04 10.94 -19.78
C ALA A 257 2.90 10.14 -18.47
N GLY A 258 2.32 10.74 -17.41
CA GLY A 258 2.10 10.06 -16.13
C GLY A 258 1.15 8.86 -16.25
N VAL A 259 0.02 9.05 -16.93
CA VAL A 259 -0.96 7.97 -17.18
C VAL A 259 -0.32 6.89 -18.07
N GLY A 260 0.43 7.30 -19.11
CA GLY A 260 1.12 6.37 -20.00
C GLY A 260 2.10 5.46 -19.26
N VAL A 261 3.00 6.05 -18.46
CA VAL A 261 3.97 5.27 -17.65
C VAL A 261 3.25 4.31 -16.71
N ALA A 262 2.22 4.77 -15.98
CA ALA A 262 1.46 3.92 -15.08
C ALA A 262 0.73 2.78 -15.81
N ALA A 263 0.14 3.06 -16.99
CA ALA A 263 -0.52 2.06 -17.81
C ALA A 263 0.48 1.01 -18.34
N PHE A 264 1.61 1.44 -18.91
CA PHE A 264 2.62 0.52 -19.42
C PHE A 264 3.24 -0.34 -18.31
N GLN A 265 3.41 0.21 -17.10
CA GLN A 265 3.85 -0.56 -15.94
C GLN A 265 2.90 -1.73 -15.64
N GLN A 266 1.60 -1.55 -15.77
CA GLN A 266 0.62 -2.61 -15.50
C GLN A 266 0.42 -3.55 -16.70
N PHE A 267 0.55 -3.07 -17.94
CA PHE A 267 0.40 -3.89 -19.15
C PHE A 267 1.45 -4.98 -19.29
N GLN A 268 2.61 -4.88 -18.62
CA GLN A 268 3.58 -5.99 -18.56
C GLN A 268 3.03 -7.23 -17.85
N GLY A 269 1.91 -7.13 -17.11
CA GLY A 269 1.22 -8.26 -16.50
C GLY A 269 1.93 -8.89 -15.31
N ALA A 270 2.93 -8.23 -14.70
CA ALA A 270 3.70 -8.77 -13.59
C ALA A 270 2.82 -9.28 -12.45
N ASN A 271 1.83 -8.49 -12.03
CA ASN A 271 0.91 -8.87 -10.95
C ASN A 271 0.11 -10.13 -11.29
N ALA A 272 -0.33 -10.29 -12.55
CA ALA A 272 -1.02 -11.50 -12.97
C ALA A 272 -0.09 -12.73 -12.87
N ILE A 273 1.15 -12.61 -13.34
CA ILE A 273 2.13 -13.68 -13.23
C ILE A 273 2.35 -14.04 -11.75
N PHE A 274 2.56 -13.05 -10.87
CA PHE A 274 2.83 -13.27 -9.45
C PHE A 274 1.72 -14.10 -8.77
N TYR A 275 0.46 -13.79 -9.01
CA TYR A 275 -0.66 -14.55 -8.43
C TYR A 275 -0.71 -16.02 -8.88
N TYR A 276 -0.25 -16.33 -10.09
CA TYR A 276 -0.41 -17.65 -10.69
C TYR A 276 0.88 -18.49 -10.72
N ILE A 277 2.02 -18.01 -10.19
CA ILE A 277 3.28 -18.74 -10.19
C ILE A 277 3.13 -20.18 -9.65
N PRO A 278 2.54 -20.44 -8.48
CA PRO A 278 2.41 -21.79 -7.97
C PRO A 278 1.63 -22.70 -8.91
N LEU A 279 0.54 -22.21 -9.48
CA LEU A 279 -0.30 -22.96 -10.42
C LEU A 279 0.39 -23.20 -11.76
N ILE A 280 1.22 -22.27 -12.21
CA ILE A 280 2.03 -22.42 -13.44
C ILE A 280 3.09 -23.50 -13.22
N VAL A 281 3.80 -23.44 -12.09
CA VAL A 281 4.83 -24.42 -11.74
C VAL A 281 4.23 -25.80 -11.54
N GLU A 282 3.10 -25.92 -10.83
CA GLU A 282 2.38 -27.18 -10.65
C GLU A 282 2.05 -27.82 -12.01
N LYS A 283 1.50 -27.05 -12.95
CA LYS A 283 1.17 -27.54 -14.29
C LYS A 283 2.40 -27.92 -15.14
N ALA A 284 3.49 -27.15 -14.99
CA ALA A 284 4.71 -27.36 -15.80
C ALA A 284 5.54 -28.54 -15.31
N THR A 285 5.57 -28.78 -14.00
CA THR A 285 6.45 -29.79 -13.38
C THR A 285 5.72 -31.05 -12.90
N GLY A 286 4.38 -31.00 -12.81
CA GLY A 286 3.57 -32.06 -12.19
C GLY A 286 3.77 -32.18 -10.67
N SER A 287 4.46 -31.21 -10.04
CA SER A 287 4.70 -31.20 -8.60
C SER A 287 3.44 -30.77 -7.84
N ALA A 288 3.31 -31.21 -6.56
CA ALA A 288 2.20 -30.77 -5.71
C ALA A 288 2.23 -29.25 -5.49
N ALA A 289 1.05 -28.63 -5.32
CA ALA A 289 0.89 -27.20 -5.07
C ALA A 289 1.74 -26.72 -3.88
N SER A 290 1.83 -27.52 -2.81
CA SER A 290 2.66 -27.24 -1.64
C SER A 290 4.16 -27.10 -1.95
N SER A 291 4.68 -27.92 -2.89
CA SER A 291 6.08 -27.82 -3.33
C SER A 291 6.30 -26.62 -4.23
N ALA A 292 5.31 -26.24 -5.01
CA ALA A 292 5.36 -25.08 -5.92
C ALA A 292 5.47 -23.74 -5.18
N LEU A 293 5.09 -23.66 -3.90
CA LEU A 293 5.22 -22.45 -3.07
C LEU A 293 6.67 -22.03 -2.77
N MET A 294 7.65 -22.87 -3.03
CA MET A 294 9.06 -22.49 -2.89
C MET A 294 9.49 -21.45 -3.95
N TRP A 295 8.91 -21.51 -5.15
CA TRP A 295 9.31 -20.63 -6.25
C TRP A 295 8.97 -19.14 -6.01
N PRO A 296 7.80 -18.75 -5.46
CA PRO A 296 7.55 -17.38 -5.02
C PRO A 296 8.58 -16.86 -4.01
N ILE A 297 9.10 -17.70 -3.10
CA ILE A 297 10.15 -17.29 -2.15
C ILE A 297 11.43 -16.90 -2.90
N VAL A 298 11.89 -17.76 -3.84
CA VAL A 298 13.05 -17.45 -4.67
C VAL A 298 12.87 -16.16 -5.43
N GLN A 299 11.69 -15.97 -6.05
CA GLN A 299 11.33 -14.73 -6.72
C GLN A 299 11.36 -13.54 -5.76
N GLY A 300 10.77 -13.66 -4.57
CA GLY A 300 10.74 -12.61 -3.56
C GLY A 300 12.14 -12.18 -3.12
N ILE A 301 13.05 -13.13 -2.92
CA ILE A 301 14.47 -12.85 -2.62
C ILE A 301 15.11 -12.04 -3.74
N LEU A 302 14.94 -12.47 -5.00
CA LEU A 302 15.49 -11.75 -6.15
C LEU A 302 14.94 -10.34 -6.29
N LEU A 303 13.64 -10.14 -6.03
CA LEU A 303 13.00 -8.81 -6.04
C LEU A 303 13.56 -7.91 -4.94
N VAL A 304 13.76 -8.43 -3.73
CA VAL A 304 14.35 -7.66 -2.62
C VAL A 304 15.79 -7.27 -2.96
N LEU A 305 16.61 -8.22 -3.42
CA LEU A 305 17.99 -7.93 -3.83
C LEU A 305 18.04 -6.90 -4.96
N GLY A 306 17.20 -7.04 -5.98
CA GLY A 306 17.12 -6.07 -7.08
C GLY A 306 16.62 -4.68 -6.67
N SER A 307 15.84 -4.58 -5.59
CA SER A 307 15.36 -3.27 -5.08
C SER A 307 16.39 -2.53 -4.23
N LEU A 308 17.45 -3.21 -3.79
CA LEU A 308 18.56 -2.63 -3.00
C LEU A 308 19.72 -2.14 -3.87
N LEU A 309 19.78 -2.56 -5.14
CA LEU A 309 20.74 -2.10 -6.14
C LEU A 309 20.27 -0.80 -6.78
#